data_8be12c6b0d26ccdf5318d6cc37d55c05
#
_entry.id   8be12c6b0d26ccdf5318d6cc37d55c05
#
_cell.length_a   1.000
_cell.length_b   1.000
_cell.length_c   1.000
_cell.angle_alpha   90.00
_cell.angle_beta   90.00
_cell.angle_gamma   90.00
#
_symmetry.space_group_name_H-M   'P 1'
#
loop_
_entity.id
_entity.type
_entity.pdbx_description
1 polymer ?
#
loop_
_entity_poly.entity_id
_entity_poly.type
_entity_poly.pdbx_seq_one_letter_code
_entity_poly.pdbx_strand_id
1 'polypeptide(L)'
;MEISLLQWIGYLASIAIALSMTMSSILKFRWINLVGALSFSAYGFLIGAWPVGFLNAFIALVDIYYLNSIYSKKEVFEILEVRADNRYLIRFLQFHEDDIEKFFPGFAYRPEMNTVSFFVLRNMAVAGVFLAHRDQNHCLSVGLDFVLPEYRDFKNGKFIYLQLRDRFINEGFTKVVTEGKSEKYSKYLSKLGFEKNAEGTFEKELVSAHPQGV
;
A
#
# COMPACT_ATOMS: atom_id res chain seq x y z
N MET A 1 -3.22 23.73 47.24
CA MET A 1 -4.23 23.94 46.17
C MET A 1 -4.40 22.61 45.48
N GLU A 2 -5.46 21.88 45.76
CA GLU A 2 -5.71 20.60 45.07
C GLU A 2 -6.20 20.92 43.66
N ILE A 3 -5.47 20.45 42.64
CA ILE A 3 -5.86 20.58 41.24
C ILE A 3 -7.06 19.69 41.03
N SER A 4 -8.20 20.27 40.65
CA SER A 4 -9.41 19.48 40.39
C SER A 4 -9.23 18.56 39.20
N LEU A 5 -9.92 17.43 39.14
CA LEU A 5 -9.94 16.49 38.02
C LEU A 5 -10.21 17.23 36.69
N LEU A 6 -11.08 18.24 36.72
CA LEU A 6 -11.42 19.06 35.57
C LEU A 6 -10.20 19.82 35.01
N GLN A 7 -9.37 20.40 35.90
CA GLN A 7 -8.16 21.12 35.49
C GLN A 7 -7.14 20.19 34.85
N TRP A 8 -7.02 18.93 35.32
CA TRP A 8 -6.16 17.94 34.68
C TRP A 8 -6.62 17.60 33.25
N ILE A 9 -7.93 17.50 33.01
CA ILE A 9 -8.48 17.29 31.66
C ILE A 9 -8.06 18.45 30.74
N GLY A 10 -8.17 19.69 31.20
CA GLY A 10 -7.75 20.86 30.42
C GLY A 10 -6.25 20.86 30.09
N TYR A 11 -5.37 20.56 31.05
CA TYR A 11 -3.94 20.46 30.82
C TYR A 11 -3.58 19.35 29.85
N LEU A 12 -4.14 18.14 30.01
CA LEU A 12 -3.88 17.02 29.12
C LEU A 12 -4.37 17.29 27.69
N ALA A 13 -5.53 17.92 27.54
CA ALA A 13 -6.07 18.31 26.25
C ALA A 13 -5.15 19.35 25.55
N SER A 14 -4.68 20.36 26.30
CA SER A 14 -3.74 21.35 25.76
C SER A 14 -2.41 20.73 25.31
N ILE A 15 -1.88 19.79 26.10
CA ILE A 15 -0.67 19.03 25.76
C ILE A 15 -0.90 18.20 24.51
N ALA A 16 -2.05 17.52 24.39
CA ALA A 16 -2.37 16.73 23.20
C ALA A 16 -2.41 17.58 21.91
N ILE A 17 -3.06 18.76 21.98
CA ILE A 17 -3.08 19.71 20.86
C ILE A 17 -1.66 20.19 20.53
N ALA A 18 -0.85 20.58 21.51
CA ALA A 18 0.50 21.02 21.30
C ALA A 18 1.39 19.90 20.69
N LEU A 19 1.27 18.67 21.19
CA LEU A 19 1.98 17.52 20.65
C LEU A 19 1.54 17.20 19.21
N SER A 20 0.29 17.39 18.86
CA SER A 20 -0.20 17.15 17.51
C SER A 20 0.59 17.99 16.49
N MET A 21 0.93 19.24 16.83
CA MET A 21 1.66 20.16 15.95
C MET A 21 3.12 19.74 15.68
N THR A 22 3.69 18.84 16.48
CA THR A 22 5.04 18.29 16.26
C THR A 22 5.05 17.10 15.31
N MET A 23 3.88 16.61 14.88
CA MET A 23 3.77 15.43 14.04
C MET A 23 4.08 15.75 12.58
N SER A 24 5.03 15.05 11.98
CA SER A 24 5.34 15.14 10.53
C SER A 24 4.28 14.50 9.63
N SER A 25 3.47 13.58 10.17
CA SER A 25 2.39 12.91 9.44
C SER A 25 1.07 13.65 9.64
N ILE A 26 0.46 14.13 8.54
CA ILE A 26 -0.86 14.78 8.55
C ILE A 26 -1.92 13.90 9.21
N LEU A 27 -1.89 12.59 8.98
CA LEU A 27 -2.85 11.67 9.56
C LEU A 27 -2.72 11.58 11.09
N LYS A 28 -1.48 11.45 11.60
CA LYS A 28 -1.20 11.44 13.05
C LYS A 28 -1.57 12.76 13.68
N PHE A 29 -1.21 13.88 13.03
CA PHE A 29 -1.61 15.22 13.46
C PHE A 29 -3.13 15.30 13.65
N ARG A 30 -3.92 14.96 12.63
CA ARG A 30 -5.38 15.04 12.67
C ARG A 30 -6.00 14.19 13.78
N TRP A 31 -5.54 12.95 13.98
CA TRP A 31 -6.05 12.09 15.04
C TRP A 31 -5.75 12.63 16.44
N ILE A 32 -4.51 13.04 16.70
CA ILE A 32 -4.12 13.56 18.02
C ILE A 32 -4.83 14.88 18.29
N ASN A 33 -4.90 15.77 17.29
CA ASN A 33 -5.60 17.04 17.41
C ASN A 33 -7.09 16.85 17.67
N LEU A 34 -7.74 15.92 16.99
CA LEU A 34 -9.16 15.59 17.19
C LEU A 34 -9.43 15.16 18.64
N VAL A 35 -8.61 14.26 19.20
CA VAL A 35 -8.76 13.83 20.60
C VAL A 35 -8.56 15.00 21.56
N GLY A 36 -7.54 15.82 21.33
CA GLY A 36 -7.29 17.02 22.12
C GLY A 36 -8.43 18.04 22.06
N ALA A 37 -8.91 18.33 20.84
CA ALA A 37 -10.01 19.28 20.63
C ALA A 37 -11.33 18.81 21.24
N LEU A 38 -11.68 17.52 21.11
CA LEU A 38 -12.87 16.97 21.77
C LEU A 38 -12.78 17.08 23.31
N SER A 39 -11.63 16.73 23.88
CA SER A 39 -11.39 16.81 25.31
C SER A 39 -11.44 18.28 25.80
N PHE A 40 -10.87 19.20 25.04
CA PHE A 40 -10.84 20.62 25.40
C PHE A 40 -12.21 21.30 25.20
N SER A 41 -12.97 20.84 24.20
CA SER A 41 -14.37 21.26 24.03
C SER A 41 -15.22 20.86 25.21
N ALA A 42 -15.16 19.58 25.62
CA ALA A 42 -15.88 19.09 26.80
C ALA A 42 -15.48 19.87 28.08
N TYR A 43 -14.18 20.08 28.29
CA TYR A 43 -13.67 20.88 29.38
C TYR A 43 -14.26 22.29 29.39
N GLY A 44 -14.23 22.98 28.23
CA GLY A 44 -14.76 24.34 28.09
C GLY A 44 -16.24 24.45 28.46
N PHE A 45 -17.06 23.50 28.04
CA PHE A 45 -18.48 23.47 28.38
C PHE A 45 -18.68 23.18 29.86
N LEU A 46 -17.92 22.27 30.48
CA LEU A 46 -18.05 21.90 31.91
C LEU A 46 -17.67 23.02 32.86
N ILE A 47 -16.73 23.89 32.46
CA ILE A 47 -16.33 25.07 33.27
C ILE A 47 -17.12 26.34 32.93
N GLY A 48 -18.07 26.28 31.99
CA GLY A 48 -18.85 27.44 31.56
C GLY A 48 -18.11 28.39 30.62
N ALA A 49 -16.93 27.99 30.09
CA ALA A 49 -16.17 28.76 29.10
C ALA A 49 -16.68 28.47 27.68
N TRP A 50 -17.91 28.90 27.39
CA TRP A 50 -18.63 28.64 26.14
C TRP A 50 -17.80 28.93 24.85
N PRO A 51 -17.07 30.08 24.74
CA PRO A 51 -16.27 30.35 23.56
C PRO A 51 -15.19 29.28 23.30
N VAL A 52 -14.56 28.77 24.37
CA VAL A 52 -13.55 27.72 24.29
C VAL A 52 -14.18 26.41 23.87
N GLY A 53 -15.34 26.06 24.43
CA GLY A 53 -16.11 24.87 24.07
C GLY A 53 -16.47 24.85 22.58
N PHE A 54 -17.09 25.91 22.10
CA PHE A 54 -17.50 26.02 20.69
C PHE A 54 -16.33 26.05 19.71
N LEU A 55 -15.26 26.77 20.02
CA LEU A 55 -14.08 26.83 19.16
C LEU A 55 -13.45 25.45 18.98
N ASN A 56 -13.27 24.70 20.07
CA ASN A 56 -12.67 23.37 19.99
C ASN A 56 -13.63 22.35 19.38
N ALA A 57 -14.96 22.48 19.56
CA ALA A 57 -15.93 21.67 18.83
C ALA A 57 -15.82 21.90 17.31
N PHE A 58 -15.67 23.14 16.88
CA PHE A 58 -15.45 23.45 15.47
C PHE A 58 -14.14 22.85 14.91
N ILE A 59 -13.04 22.94 15.68
CA ILE A 59 -11.77 22.29 15.32
C ILE A 59 -11.95 20.77 15.15
N ALA A 60 -12.66 20.13 16.08
CA ALA A 60 -12.94 18.69 15.98
C ALA A 60 -13.75 18.34 14.72
N LEU A 61 -14.75 19.14 14.35
CA LEU A 61 -15.51 18.93 13.10
C LEU A 61 -14.62 19.07 11.86
N VAL A 62 -13.73 20.04 11.85
CA VAL A 62 -12.75 20.22 10.76
C VAL A 62 -11.82 19.01 10.67
N ASP A 63 -11.33 18.48 11.79
CA ASP A 63 -10.48 17.28 11.80
C ASP A 63 -11.22 16.05 11.29
N ILE A 64 -12.47 15.84 11.70
CA ILE A 64 -13.34 14.76 11.18
C ILE A 64 -13.51 14.89 9.66
N TYR A 65 -13.80 16.08 9.16
CA TYR A 65 -13.94 16.34 7.72
C TYR A 65 -12.67 15.94 6.95
N TYR A 66 -11.49 16.38 7.41
CA TYR A 66 -10.24 16.05 6.74
C TYR A 66 -9.86 14.58 6.88
N LEU A 67 -10.10 13.95 8.04
CA LEU A 67 -9.89 12.51 8.19
C LEU A 67 -10.77 11.73 7.21
N ASN A 68 -12.06 12.07 7.13
CA ASN A 68 -12.95 11.45 6.16
C ASN A 68 -12.46 11.66 4.71
N SER A 69 -12.02 12.87 4.37
CA SER A 69 -11.46 13.16 3.05
C SER A 69 -10.20 12.33 2.74
N ILE A 70 -9.31 12.14 3.73
CA ILE A 70 -8.10 11.33 3.56
C ILE A 70 -8.45 9.85 3.34
N TYR A 71 -9.37 9.30 4.13
CA TYR A 71 -9.78 7.89 4.02
C TYR A 71 -10.67 7.58 2.82
N SER A 72 -11.40 8.58 2.32
CA SER A 72 -12.29 8.42 1.16
C SER A 72 -11.56 8.51 -0.19
N LYS A 73 -10.28 8.89 -0.22
CA LYS A 73 -9.51 8.95 -1.48
C LYS A 73 -9.36 7.54 -2.05
N LYS A 74 -10.00 7.31 -3.19
CA LYS A 74 -9.78 6.09 -3.97
C LYS A 74 -8.38 6.15 -4.57
N GLU A 75 -7.61 5.12 -4.33
CA GLU A 75 -6.30 4.97 -4.94
C GLU A 75 -6.46 4.52 -6.37
N VAL A 76 -5.79 5.20 -7.27
CA VAL A 76 -5.75 4.86 -8.69
C VAL A 76 -4.49 4.03 -8.93
N PHE A 77 -4.69 2.83 -9.49
CA PHE A 77 -3.61 1.95 -9.90
C PHE A 77 -3.51 1.97 -11.41
N GLU A 78 -2.30 2.10 -11.91
CA GLU A 78 -1.97 2.03 -13.34
C GLU A 78 -0.68 1.24 -13.54
N ILE A 79 -0.43 0.83 -14.77
CA ILE A 79 0.85 0.25 -15.17
C ILE A 79 1.56 1.20 -16.13
N LEU A 80 2.86 1.29 -15.97
CA LEU A 80 3.76 1.93 -16.92
C LEU A 80 4.66 0.84 -17.52
N GLU A 81 4.32 0.42 -18.72
CA GLU A 81 5.17 -0.53 -19.45
C GLU A 81 6.55 0.06 -19.73
N VAL A 82 7.57 -0.73 -19.54
CA VAL A 82 8.94 -0.32 -19.78
C VAL A 82 9.69 -1.38 -20.60
N ARG A 83 10.55 -0.89 -21.46
CA ARG A 83 11.46 -1.78 -22.18
C ARG A 83 12.56 -2.28 -21.25
N ALA A 84 13.07 -3.47 -21.54
CA ALA A 84 14.12 -4.08 -20.73
C ALA A 84 15.42 -3.25 -20.65
N ASP A 85 15.70 -2.40 -21.66
CA ASP A 85 16.84 -1.50 -21.72
C ASP A 85 16.59 -0.11 -21.09
N ASN A 86 15.44 0.08 -20.45
CA ASN A 86 15.04 1.36 -19.86
C ASN A 86 16.01 1.78 -18.74
N ARG A 87 16.62 2.96 -18.88
CA ARG A 87 17.61 3.48 -17.91
C ARG A 87 17.03 3.69 -16.53
N TYR A 88 15.76 4.10 -16.43
CA TYR A 88 15.10 4.28 -15.13
C TYR A 88 14.88 2.92 -14.44
N LEU A 89 14.46 1.90 -15.18
CA LEU A 89 14.31 0.54 -14.65
C LEU A 89 15.65 0.02 -14.09
N ILE A 90 16.72 0.12 -14.85
CA ILE A 90 18.06 -0.33 -14.43
C ILE A 90 18.47 0.43 -13.15
N ARG A 91 18.29 1.76 -13.13
CA ARG A 91 18.64 2.58 -11.97
C ARG A 91 17.77 2.27 -10.75
N PHE A 92 16.48 2.02 -10.96
CA PHE A 92 15.56 1.62 -9.90
C PHE A 92 15.99 0.30 -9.25
N LEU A 93 16.31 -0.71 -10.05
CA LEU A 93 16.76 -2.01 -9.56
C LEU A 93 18.08 -1.90 -8.78
N GLN A 94 19.05 -1.13 -9.29
CA GLN A 94 20.31 -0.86 -8.59
C GLN A 94 20.11 -0.13 -7.26
N PHE A 95 19.23 0.87 -7.22
CA PHE A 95 18.98 1.64 -6.01
C PHE A 95 18.31 0.82 -4.91
N HIS A 96 17.48 -0.16 -5.29
CA HIS A 96 16.74 -1.01 -4.35
C HIS A 96 17.34 -2.42 -4.22
N GLU A 97 18.58 -2.65 -4.65
CA GLU A 97 19.24 -3.95 -4.69
C GLU A 97 19.21 -4.65 -3.32
N ASP A 98 19.57 -3.96 -2.25
CA ASP A 98 19.59 -4.50 -0.89
C ASP A 98 18.19 -4.94 -0.41
N ASP A 99 17.15 -4.23 -0.79
CA ASP A 99 15.78 -4.58 -0.44
C ASP A 99 15.22 -5.70 -1.33
N ILE A 100 15.60 -5.73 -2.58
CA ILE A 100 15.24 -6.81 -3.52
C ILE A 100 15.87 -8.12 -3.03
N GLU A 101 17.15 -8.13 -2.68
CA GLU A 101 17.88 -9.31 -2.21
C GLU A 101 17.24 -9.94 -0.95
N LYS A 102 16.64 -9.14 -0.06
CA LYS A 102 15.91 -9.66 1.13
C LYS A 102 14.71 -10.53 0.82
N PHE A 103 14.03 -10.29 -0.32
CA PHE A 103 12.82 -11.00 -0.73
C PHE A 103 13.06 -11.96 -1.89
N PHE A 104 14.04 -11.65 -2.73
CA PHE A 104 14.44 -12.38 -3.92
C PHE A 104 15.95 -12.65 -3.90
N PRO A 105 16.44 -13.51 -2.98
CA PRO A 105 17.85 -13.84 -2.87
C PRO A 105 18.43 -14.35 -4.20
N GLY A 106 19.58 -13.79 -4.60
CA GLY A 106 20.25 -14.12 -5.84
C GLY A 106 19.58 -13.58 -7.10
N PHE A 107 18.70 -12.59 -6.98
CA PHE A 107 18.10 -11.94 -8.15
C PHE A 107 19.17 -11.20 -8.95
N ALA A 108 19.29 -11.55 -10.24
CA ALA A 108 20.12 -10.84 -11.20
C ALA A 108 19.26 -10.41 -12.39
N TYR A 109 19.27 -9.12 -12.68
CA TYR A 109 18.51 -8.60 -13.81
C TYR A 109 19.10 -9.06 -15.15
N ARG A 110 18.26 -9.70 -15.96
CA ARG A 110 18.60 -10.15 -17.32
C ARG A 110 17.55 -9.63 -18.29
N PRO A 111 17.88 -8.69 -19.18
CA PRO A 111 16.92 -8.07 -20.10
C PRO A 111 16.14 -9.08 -20.95
N GLU A 112 16.80 -10.14 -21.42
CA GLU A 112 16.21 -11.20 -22.24
C GLU A 112 15.15 -12.05 -21.53
N MET A 113 15.19 -12.08 -20.19
CA MET A 113 14.24 -12.81 -19.34
C MET A 113 13.06 -11.95 -18.89
N ASN A 114 12.88 -10.76 -19.45
CA ASN A 114 11.86 -9.80 -19.00
C ASN A 114 11.05 -9.27 -20.19
N THR A 115 10.29 -10.17 -20.83
CA THR A 115 9.43 -9.82 -21.99
C THR A 115 8.16 -9.09 -21.55
N VAL A 116 7.77 -9.22 -20.28
CA VAL A 116 6.66 -8.51 -19.63
C VAL A 116 7.23 -7.68 -18.48
N SER A 117 7.39 -6.39 -18.68
CA SER A 117 8.03 -5.49 -17.71
C SER A 117 7.23 -4.22 -17.56
N PHE A 118 6.82 -3.91 -16.33
CA PHE A 118 6.14 -2.65 -16.02
C PHE A 118 6.36 -2.20 -14.58
N PHE A 119 6.28 -0.89 -14.38
CA PHE A 119 6.08 -0.33 -13.05
C PHE A 119 4.59 -0.33 -12.70
N VAL A 120 4.30 -0.66 -11.45
CA VAL A 120 2.99 -0.40 -10.85
C VAL A 120 2.99 1.01 -10.31
N LEU A 121 2.09 1.83 -10.82
CA LEU A 121 1.87 3.19 -10.35
C LEU A 121 0.67 3.21 -9.40
N ARG A 122 0.81 3.93 -8.30
CA ARG A 122 -0.26 4.19 -7.33
C ARG A 122 -0.36 5.70 -7.14
N ASN A 123 -1.47 6.29 -7.58
CA ASN A 123 -1.63 7.74 -7.67
C ASN A 123 -0.50 8.42 -8.45
N MET A 124 -0.08 7.82 -9.57
CA MET A 124 1.02 8.26 -10.45
C MET A 124 2.43 8.18 -9.84
N ALA A 125 2.58 7.73 -8.59
CA ALA A 125 3.88 7.43 -8.00
C ALA A 125 4.26 5.96 -8.25
N VAL A 126 5.54 5.69 -8.48
CA VAL A 126 6.04 4.31 -8.62
C VAL A 126 5.88 3.60 -7.28
N ALA A 127 5.06 2.57 -7.24
CA ALA A 127 4.82 1.76 -6.05
C ALA A 127 5.58 0.43 -6.07
N GLY A 128 5.97 -0.05 -7.25
CA GLY A 128 6.73 -1.29 -7.42
C GLY A 128 7.06 -1.57 -8.86
N VAL A 129 7.76 -2.68 -9.09
CA VAL A 129 8.14 -3.17 -10.42
C VAL A 129 7.78 -4.64 -10.55
N PHE A 130 7.26 -4.99 -11.70
CA PHE A 130 6.92 -6.36 -12.08
C PHE A 130 7.71 -6.76 -13.32
N LEU A 131 8.45 -7.86 -13.21
CA LEU A 131 9.28 -8.41 -14.28
C LEU A 131 8.96 -9.88 -14.47
N ALA A 132 8.54 -10.24 -15.66
CA ALA A 132 8.17 -11.59 -16.01
C ALA A 132 8.54 -11.91 -17.45
N HIS A 133 8.47 -13.17 -17.81
CA HIS A 133 8.62 -13.63 -19.19
C HIS A 133 7.56 -14.67 -19.54
N ARG A 134 7.33 -14.80 -20.82
CA ARG A 134 6.49 -15.88 -21.37
C ARG A 134 7.32 -17.16 -21.45
N ASP A 135 6.84 -18.21 -20.79
CA ASP A 135 7.39 -19.55 -20.93
C ASP A 135 6.72 -20.31 -22.10
N GLN A 136 7.32 -21.45 -22.54
CA GLN A 136 6.87 -22.26 -23.68
C GLN A 136 5.44 -22.77 -23.56
N ASN A 137 4.90 -22.88 -22.35
CA ASN A 137 3.56 -23.42 -22.05
C ASN A 137 2.49 -22.33 -21.85
N HIS A 138 2.64 -21.15 -22.45
CA HIS A 138 1.76 -20.00 -22.22
C HIS A 138 1.66 -19.58 -20.75
N CYS A 139 2.70 -19.88 -19.97
CA CYS A 139 2.80 -19.46 -18.57
C CYS A 139 3.49 -18.10 -18.46
N LEU A 140 2.99 -17.26 -17.55
CA LEU A 140 3.66 -16.03 -17.15
C LEU A 140 4.60 -16.36 -15.99
N SER A 141 5.90 -16.51 -16.29
CA SER A 141 6.92 -16.79 -15.28
C SER A 141 7.43 -15.49 -14.67
N VAL A 142 7.12 -15.26 -13.38
CA VAL A 142 7.46 -14.04 -12.65
C VAL A 142 8.85 -14.19 -12.02
N GLY A 143 9.78 -13.36 -12.48
CA GLY A 143 11.14 -13.28 -11.94
C GLY A 143 11.25 -12.30 -10.77
N LEU A 144 10.49 -11.18 -10.82
CA LEU A 144 10.48 -10.17 -9.77
C LEU A 144 9.09 -9.53 -9.64
N ASP A 145 8.54 -9.54 -8.44
CA ASP A 145 7.37 -8.77 -8.02
C ASP A 145 7.78 -7.96 -6.78
N PHE A 146 8.44 -6.83 -7.01
CA PHE A 146 8.98 -6.01 -5.95
C PHE A 146 8.12 -4.78 -5.70
N VAL A 147 7.78 -4.57 -4.43
CA VAL A 147 6.97 -3.44 -3.96
C VAL A 147 7.78 -2.63 -2.97
N LEU A 148 7.77 -1.30 -3.14
CA LEU A 148 8.44 -0.38 -2.22
C LEU A 148 7.88 -0.50 -0.80
N PRO A 149 8.70 -0.32 0.26
CA PRO A 149 8.30 -0.53 1.66
C PRO A 149 7.00 0.17 2.06
N GLU A 150 6.81 1.41 1.61
CA GLU A 150 5.64 2.25 1.92
C GLU A 150 4.33 1.78 1.27
N TYR A 151 4.42 0.89 0.25
CA TYR A 151 3.27 0.37 -0.50
C TYR A 151 2.99 -1.13 -0.25
N ARG A 152 3.63 -1.75 0.75
CA ARG A 152 3.50 -3.20 1.06
C ARG A 152 2.22 -3.54 1.83
N ASP A 153 1.07 -3.16 1.30
CA ASP A 153 -0.26 -3.37 1.90
C ASP A 153 -1.14 -4.39 1.13
N PHE A 154 -0.56 -5.24 0.32
CA PHE A 154 -1.21 -6.21 -0.57
C PHE A 154 -2.02 -5.63 -1.73
N LYS A 155 -2.27 -4.32 -1.79
CA LYS A 155 -3.09 -3.73 -2.85
C LYS A 155 -2.41 -3.84 -4.22
N ASN A 156 -1.09 -3.68 -4.30
CA ASN A 156 -0.32 -3.86 -5.53
C ASN A 156 -0.46 -5.29 -6.08
N GLY A 157 -0.29 -6.30 -5.24
CA GLY A 157 -0.45 -7.69 -5.65
C GLY A 157 -1.88 -8.02 -6.09
N LYS A 158 -2.89 -7.50 -5.37
CA LYS A 158 -4.29 -7.63 -5.81
C LYS A 158 -4.52 -6.96 -7.15
N PHE A 159 -3.94 -5.80 -7.39
CA PHE A 159 -4.02 -5.12 -8.68
C PHE A 159 -3.42 -5.98 -9.79
N ILE A 160 -2.19 -6.47 -9.63
CA ILE A 160 -1.51 -7.29 -10.64
C ILE A 160 -2.26 -8.60 -10.90
N TYR A 161 -2.54 -9.38 -9.86
CA TYR A 161 -3.00 -10.75 -10.02
C TYR A 161 -4.52 -10.91 -10.08
N LEU A 162 -5.31 -9.88 -9.78
CA LEU A 162 -6.77 -9.90 -9.89
C LEU A 162 -7.30 -8.93 -10.94
N GLN A 163 -6.81 -7.67 -10.97
CA GLN A 163 -7.33 -6.67 -11.90
C GLN A 163 -6.69 -6.77 -13.29
N LEU A 164 -5.38 -7.07 -13.38
CA LEU A 164 -4.72 -7.30 -14.67
C LEU A 164 -4.90 -8.73 -15.21
N ARG A 165 -5.64 -9.58 -14.51
CA ARG A 165 -5.87 -10.97 -14.91
C ARG A 165 -6.42 -11.07 -16.33
N ASP A 166 -7.47 -10.34 -16.66
CA ASP A 166 -8.10 -10.38 -17.97
C ASP A 166 -7.16 -9.91 -19.07
N ARG A 167 -6.27 -8.96 -18.77
CA ARG A 167 -5.20 -8.55 -19.67
C ARG A 167 -4.25 -9.72 -19.95
N PHE A 168 -3.76 -10.43 -18.94
CA PHE A 168 -2.87 -11.58 -19.13
C PHE A 168 -3.54 -12.69 -19.92
N ILE A 169 -4.84 -12.95 -19.70
CA ILE A 169 -5.62 -13.89 -20.47
C ILE A 169 -5.70 -13.46 -21.94
N ASN A 170 -5.99 -12.17 -22.22
CA ASN A 170 -6.04 -11.63 -23.57
C ASN A 170 -4.69 -11.68 -24.29
N GLU A 171 -3.60 -11.58 -23.54
CA GLU A 171 -2.23 -11.79 -24.05
C GLU A 171 -1.88 -13.27 -24.25
N GLY A 172 -2.81 -14.18 -23.94
CA GLY A 172 -2.68 -15.63 -24.16
C GLY A 172 -1.97 -16.39 -23.05
N PHE A 173 -1.89 -15.82 -21.84
CA PHE A 173 -1.41 -16.55 -20.66
C PHE A 173 -2.53 -17.37 -20.04
N THR A 174 -2.21 -18.60 -19.59
CA THR A 174 -3.14 -19.50 -18.92
C THR A 174 -2.93 -19.54 -17.41
N LYS A 175 -1.69 -19.36 -16.96
CA LYS A 175 -1.33 -19.36 -15.55
C LYS A 175 -0.13 -18.44 -15.26
N VAL A 176 0.00 -18.05 -14.01
CA VAL A 176 1.16 -17.34 -13.47
C VAL A 176 1.95 -18.31 -12.61
N VAL A 177 3.27 -18.30 -12.77
CA VAL A 177 4.20 -19.17 -12.05
C VAL A 177 5.31 -18.33 -11.45
N THR A 178 5.72 -18.62 -10.23
CA THR A 178 6.84 -17.95 -9.56
C THR A 178 7.50 -18.84 -8.51
N GLU A 179 8.78 -18.64 -8.25
CA GLU A 179 9.47 -19.34 -7.18
C GLU A 179 9.26 -18.65 -5.82
N GLY A 180 9.07 -19.42 -4.77
CA GLY A 180 8.99 -18.91 -3.40
C GLY A 180 10.37 -18.55 -2.83
N LYS A 181 11.03 -17.53 -3.37
CA LYS A 181 12.42 -17.15 -3.08
C LYS A 181 12.72 -16.88 -1.59
N SER A 182 11.70 -16.48 -0.81
CA SER A 182 11.81 -16.27 0.62
C SER A 182 10.54 -16.66 1.36
N GLU A 183 10.62 -16.91 2.68
CA GLU A 183 9.44 -17.24 3.50
C GLU A 183 8.40 -16.10 3.50
N LYS A 184 8.86 -14.85 3.50
CA LYS A 184 7.98 -13.67 3.46
C LYS A 184 7.24 -13.58 2.13
N TYR A 185 7.95 -13.83 1.02
CA TYR A 185 7.35 -13.84 -0.32
C TYR A 185 6.40 -15.01 -0.49
N SER A 186 6.74 -16.20 -0.01
CA SER A 186 5.86 -17.37 -0.02
C SER A 186 4.54 -17.13 0.73
N LYS A 187 4.60 -16.50 1.91
CA LYS A 187 3.39 -16.08 2.67
C LYS A 187 2.55 -15.04 1.91
N TYR A 188 3.19 -14.13 1.20
CA TYR A 188 2.52 -13.14 0.36
C TYR A 188 1.78 -13.81 -0.81
N LEU A 189 2.43 -14.73 -1.52
CA LEU A 189 1.84 -15.48 -2.63
C LEU A 189 0.62 -16.29 -2.18
N SER A 190 0.73 -17.02 -1.07
CA SER A 190 -0.39 -17.79 -0.51
C SER A 190 -1.62 -16.93 -0.20
N LYS A 191 -1.40 -15.69 0.33
CA LYS A 191 -2.49 -14.74 0.57
C LYS A 191 -3.13 -14.18 -0.71
N LEU A 192 -2.42 -14.23 -1.83
CA LEU A 192 -2.93 -13.85 -3.15
C LEU A 192 -3.59 -15.02 -3.90
N GLY A 193 -3.67 -16.20 -3.26
CA GLY A 193 -4.32 -17.37 -3.81
C GLY A 193 -3.44 -18.14 -4.80
N PHE A 194 -2.12 -18.10 -4.62
CA PHE A 194 -1.20 -19.01 -5.27
C PHE A 194 -1.15 -20.33 -4.51
N GLU A 195 -1.09 -21.43 -5.22
CA GLU A 195 -0.91 -22.78 -4.68
C GLU A 195 0.53 -23.23 -4.92
N LYS A 196 1.09 -23.94 -3.95
CA LYS A 196 2.45 -24.47 -4.06
C LYS A 196 2.37 -25.87 -4.67
N ASN A 197 3.05 -26.07 -5.80
CA ASN A 197 3.11 -27.37 -6.46
C ASN A 197 4.14 -28.32 -5.80
N ALA A 198 4.21 -29.57 -6.28
CA ALA A 198 5.11 -30.59 -5.75
C ALA A 198 6.61 -30.23 -5.93
N GLU A 199 6.94 -29.36 -6.88
CA GLU A 199 8.30 -28.91 -7.19
C GLU A 199 8.72 -27.70 -6.33
N GLY A 200 7.80 -27.18 -5.47
CA GLY A 200 8.06 -26.04 -4.62
C GLY A 200 7.79 -24.68 -5.24
N THR A 201 7.34 -24.66 -6.50
CA THR A 201 6.95 -23.47 -7.24
C THR A 201 5.52 -23.07 -6.91
N PHE A 202 5.22 -21.79 -6.92
CA PHE A 202 3.89 -21.24 -6.69
C PHE A 202 3.18 -20.97 -8.02
N GLU A 203 1.97 -21.47 -8.16
CA GLU A 203 1.16 -21.34 -9.37
C GLU A 203 -0.20 -20.71 -9.07
N LYS A 204 -0.71 -19.95 -10.01
CA LYS A 204 -2.06 -19.40 -9.98
C LYS A 204 -2.67 -19.47 -11.37
N GLU A 205 -3.77 -20.21 -11.50
CA GLU A 205 -4.55 -20.30 -12.73
C GLU A 205 -5.20 -18.93 -13.07
N LEU A 206 -5.15 -18.58 -14.35
CA LEU A 206 -5.82 -17.42 -14.91
C LEU A 206 -7.13 -17.89 -15.55
N VAL A 207 -8.18 -18.11 -14.74
CA VAL A 207 -9.50 -18.50 -15.26
C VAL A 207 -10.27 -17.23 -15.66
N SER A 208 -10.86 -17.20 -16.87
CA SER A 208 -11.69 -16.07 -17.30
C SER A 208 -12.91 -15.93 -16.37
N ALA A 209 -13.24 -14.69 -15.99
CA ALA A 209 -14.41 -14.41 -15.15
C ALA A 209 -15.74 -14.57 -15.90
N HIS A 210 -15.69 -14.73 -17.23
CA HIS A 210 -16.87 -15.01 -18.05
C HIS A 210 -16.83 -16.49 -18.50
N PRO A 211 -17.80 -17.34 -18.07
CA PRO A 211 -18.12 -18.52 -18.86
C PRO A 211 -18.57 -18.00 -20.22
N GLN A 212 -17.88 -18.42 -21.28
CA GLN A 212 -18.37 -18.16 -22.62
C GLN A 212 -19.76 -18.81 -22.69
N GLY A 213 -20.79 -17.97 -22.60
CA GLY A 213 -22.18 -18.39 -22.80
C GLY A 213 -22.32 -18.91 -24.22
N VAL A 214 -22.80 -20.12 -24.29
CA VAL A 214 -23.35 -20.78 -25.48
C VAL A 214 -24.54 -19.95 -26.00
#